data_2bf3c95f76ee6826342ee407e6bf69a6
#
_entry.id   2bf3c95f76ee6826342ee407e6bf69a6
#
_cell.length_a   1.000
_cell.length_b   1.000
_cell.length_c   1.000
_cell.angle_alpha   90.00
_cell.angle_beta   90.00
_cell.angle_gamma   90.00
#
_symmetry.space_group_name_H-M   'P 1'
#
loop_
_entity.id
_entity.type
_entity.pdbx_description
1 polymer ?
#
loop_
_entity_poly.entity_id
_entity_poly.type
_entity_poly.pdbx_seq_one_letter_code
_entity_poly.pdbx_strand_id
1 'polypeptide(L)'
;MNGLTQNIDKLHTTPMGARRIKRNLGLQTDDVVAWCKDAVINADIMIGQGKNWYAYGGGVAITINAHSYTIITAHKINAKVRVMRESDYECLPEFLYQAIYIPESEDPPPRSVINDAEIIVYIKDFGTQPGDLSVAAEQNGQIVGVAWTRIIPAYGHIDSETPELAISILPEFRSYGIGTKLMKKLLEVLRENGYKRTSLSVQKDNPAVRFYQRLGYKMSGKRIDHAGHEDYLMIKEL
;
A
#
# COMPACT_ATOMS: atom_id res chain seq x y z
N MET A 1 -6.52 -17.53 -17.20
CA MET A 1 -7.73 -17.47 -16.32
C MET A 1 -7.42 -18.29 -15.09
N ASN A 2 -7.64 -17.76 -13.91
CA ASN A 2 -7.37 -18.52 -12.67
C ASN A 2 -8.50 -19.53 -12.39
N GLY A 3 -8.22 -20.56 -11.58
CA GLY A 3 -9.17 -21.62 -11.30
C GLY A 3 -10.48 -21.20 -10.64
N LEU A 4 -10.54 -19.99 -10.04
CA LEU A 4 -11.75 -19.46 -9.41
C LEU A 4 -12.75 -18.97 -10.46
N THR A 5 -12.32 -18.23 -11.47
CA THR A 5 -13.22 -17.68 -12.52
C THR A 5 -13.81 -18.79 -13.39
N GLN A 6 -13.08 -19.89 -13.59
CA GLN A 6 -13.61 -21.08 -14.30
C GLN A 6 -14.70 -21.81 -13.53
N ASN A 7 -14.79 -21.60 -12.23
CA ASN A 7 -15.75 -22.27 -11.33
C ASN A 7 -16.68 -21.28 -10.64
N ILE A 8 -16.94 -20.13 -11.24
CA ILE A 8 -17.74 -19.04 -10.66
C ILE A 8 -19.16 -19.50 -10.27
N ASP A 9 -19.72 -20.44 -11.03
CA ASP A 9 -21.05 -20.98 -10.76
C ASP A 9 -21.12 -21.78 -9.46
N LYS A 10 -20.00 -22.34 -8.99
CA LYS A 10 -19.90 -23.07 -7.74
C LYS A 10 -19.91 -22.17 -6.51
N LEU A 11 -19.75 -20.85 -6.67
CA LEU A 11 -19.75 -19.93 -5.55
C LEU A 11 -21.11 -19.95 -4.83
N HIS A 12 -21.02 -20.13 -3.53
CA HIS A 12 -22.17 -20.18 -2.62
C HIS A 12 -21.78 -19.61 -1.25
N THR A 13 -22.76 -19.38 -0.40
CA THR A 13 -22.52 -19.06 1.01
C THR A 13 -23.65 -19.62 1.88
N THR A 14 -23.45 -19.70 3.19
CA THR A 14 -24.49 -20.09 4.12
C THR A 14 -25.47 -18.93 4.36
N PRO A 15 -26.69 -19.20 4.87
CA PRO A 15 -27.65 -18.13 5.23
C PRO A 15 -27.05 -17.12 6.23
N MET A 16 -26.20 -17.58 7.15
CA MET A 16 -25.49 -16.72 8.10
C MET A 16 -24.39 -15.91 7.38
N GLY A 17 -23.67 -16.51 6.44
CA GLY A 17 -22.69 -15.84 5.58
C GLY A 17 -23.33 -14.74 4.76
N ALA A 18 -24.44 -15.01 4.10
CA ALA A 18 -25.20 -14.03 3.32
C ALA A 18 -25.60 -12.81 4.16
N ARG A 19 -26.18 -13.04 5.35
CA ARG A 19 -26.55 -11.95 6.29
C ARG A 19 -25.33 -11.11 6.70
N ARG A 20 -24.19 -11.75 6.99
CA ARG A 20 -22.95 -11.06 7.36
C ARG A 20 -22.43 -10.19 6.21
N ILE A 21 -22.36 -10.75 5.00
CA ILE A 21 -21.91 -10.03 3.80
C ILE A 21 -22.84 -8.84 3.52
N LYS A 22 -24.16 -9.06 3.52
CA LYS A 22 -25.16 -8.00 3.33
C LYS A 22 -24.95 -6.84 4.31
N ARG A 23 -24.76 -7.15 5.59
CA ARG A 23 -24.49 -6.15 6.64
C ARG A 23 -23.16 -5.41 6.42
N ASN A 24 -22.08 -6.14 6.16
CA ASN A 24 -20.73 -5.56 6.03
C ASN A 24 -20.63 -4.60 4.84
N LEU A 25 -21.33 -4.89 3.76
CA LEU A 25 -21.33 -4.10 2.54
C LEU A 25 -22.44 -3.05 2.48
N GLY A 26 -23.50 -3.22 3.28
CA GLY A 26 -24.71 -2.39 3.22
C GLY A 26 -25.55 -2.69 1.97
N LEU A 27 -25.58 -3.95 1.52
CA LEU A 27 -26.31 -4.34 0.31
C LEU A 27 -27.82 -4.26 0.51
N GLN A 28 -28.53 -3.84 -0.53
CA GLN A 28 -30.00 -3.84 -0.58
C GLN A 28 -30.58 -5.04 -1.32
N THR A 29 -29.73 -5.82 -2.04
CA THR A 29 -30.15 -7.02 -2.75
C THR A 29 -30.41 -8.19 -1.80
N ASP A 30 -31.32 -9.07 -2.17
CA ASP A 30 -31.56 -10.35 -1.48
C ASP A 30 -30.67 -11.46 -2.04
N ASP A 31 -30.26 -11.36 -3.30
CA ASP A 31 -29.31 -12.30 -3.91
C ASP A 31 -27.86 -11.83 -3.69
N VAL A 32 -27.37 -12.09 -2.48
CA VAL A 32 -25.99 -11.78 -2.09
C VAL A 32 -24.97 -12.61 -2.87
N VAL A 33 -25.33 -13.84 -3.28
CA VAL A 33 -24.42 -14.73 -4.02
C VAL A 33 -24.22 -14.22 -5.42
N ALA A 34 -25.27 -13.85 -6.15
CA ALA A 34 -25.17 -13.26 -7.48
C ALA A 34 -24.31 -11.98 -7.43
N TRP A 35 -24.58 -11.10 -6.46
CA TRP A 35 -23.78 -9.90 -6.27
C TRP A 35 -22.29 -10.21 -6.07
N CYS A 36 -21.95 -11.21 -5.24
CA CYS A 36 -20.54 -11.61 -5.02
C CYS A 36 -19.93 -12.23 -6.29
N LYS A 37 -20.69 -13.01 -7.08
CA LYS A 37 -20.21 -13.55 -8.36
C LYS A 37 -19.81 -12.43 -9.31
N ASP A 38 -20.66 -11.42 -9.47
CA ASP A 38 -20.39 -10.26 -10.31
C ASP A 38 -19.15 -9.49 -9.83
N ALA A 39 -19.03 -9.28 -8.52
CA ALA A 39 -17.89 -8.61 -7.93
C ALA A 39 -16.58 -9.40 -8.11
N VAL A 40 -16.61 -10.74 -8.07
CA VAL A 40 -15.46 -11.60 -8.35
C VAL A 40 -15.07 -11.58 -9.84
N ILE A 41 -16.05 -11.57 -10.74
CA ILE A 41 -15.80 -11.49 -12.20
C ILE A 41 -15.11 -10.16 -12.54
N ASN A 42 -15.53 -9.08 -11.90
CA ASN A 42 -15.01 -7.72 -12.13
C ASN A 42 -13.90 -7.32 -11.16
N ALA A 43 -13.29 -8.28 -10.46
CA ALA A 43 -12.19 -7.99 -9.52
C ALA A 43 -10.93 -7.54 -10.27
N ASP A 44 -10.31 -6.45 -9.80
CA ASP A 44 -9.07 -5.92 -10.33
C ASP A 44 -7.88 -6.85 -10.04
N ILE A 45 -7.89 -7.49 -8.86
CA ILE A 45 -6.83 -8.38 -8.39
C ILE A 45 -7.45 -9.62 -7.74
N MET A 46 -6.89 -10.79 -8.06
CA MET A 46 -7.20 -12.06 -7.39
C MET A 46 -5.94 -12.74 -6.91
N ILE A 47 -5.89 -13.08 -5.63
CA ILE A 47 -4.75 -13.71 -4.97
C ILE A 47 -5.17 -15.05 -4.38
N GLY A 48 -4.45 -16.12 -4.69
CA GLY A 48 -4.55 -17.40 -3.99
C GLY A 48 -3.54 -17.44 -2.84
N GLN A 49 -4.01 -17.58 -1.61
CA GLN A 49 -3.15 -17.69 -0.44
C GLN A 49 -3.67 -18.76 0.52
N GLY A 50 -2.84 -19.76 0.79
CA GLY A 50 -3.21 -20.90 1.60
C GLY A 50 -4.42 -21.64 1.00
N LYS A 51 -5.48 -21.78 1.77
CA LYS A 51 -6.74 -22.45 1.35
C LYS A 51 -7.84 -21.50 0.88
N ASN A 52 -7.48 -20.23 0.61
CA ASN A 52 -8.46 -19.23 0.21
C ASN A 52 -8.04 -18.48 -1.08
N TRP A 53 -9.04 -18.01 -1.79
CA TRP A 53 -8.93 -16.95 -2.78
C TRP A 53 -9.39 -15.62 -2.16
N TYR A 54 -8.71 -14.56 -2.54
CA TYR A 54 -9.05 -13.19 -2.19
C TYR A 54 -9.25 -12.40 -3.48
N ALA A 55 -10.46 -11.87 -3.68
CA ALA A 55 -10.81 -11.03 -4.83
C ALA A 55 -10.99 -9.58 -4.35
N TYR A 56 -10.29 -8.65 -4.99
CA TYR A 56 -10.29 -7.22 -4.67
C TYR A 56 -10.75 -6.43 -5.89
N GLY A 57 -11.75 -5.58 -5.73
CA GLY A 57 -12.26 -4.73 -6.80
C GLY A 57 -13.42 -3.87 -6.33
N GLY A 58 -13.64 -2.71 -6.97
CA GLY A 58 -14.76 -1.82 -6.64
C GLY A 58 -14.81 -1.35 -5.19
N GLY A 59 -13.69 -1.32 -4.48
CA GLY A 59 -13.62 -0.95 -3.06
C GLY A 59 -14.05 -2.06 -2.10
N VAL A 60 -14.10 -3.31 -2.57
CA VAL A 60 -14.52 -4.48 -1.79
C VAL A 60 -13.45 -5.56 -1.84
N ALA A 61 -13.28 -6.26 -0.73
CA ALA A 61 -12.52 -7.50 -0.64
C ALA A 61 -13.46 -8.67 -0.33
N ILE A 62 -13.35 -9.76 -1.12
CA ILE A 62 -14.13 -10.99 -0.96
C ILE A 62 -13.19 -12.15 -0.69
N THR A 63 -13.44 -12.90 0.38
CA THR A 63 -12.67 -14.10 0.73
C THR A 63 -13.48 -15.35 0.41
N ILE A 64 -12.90 -16.26 -0.36
CA ILE A 64 -13.55 -17.48 -0.84
C ILE A 64 -12.66 -18.68 -0.50
N ASN A 65 -13.23 -19.74 0.06
CA ASN A 65 -12.50 -20.99 0.25
C ASN A 65 -12.22 -21.65 -1.10
N ALA A 66 -10.95 -22.00 -1.35
CA ALA A 66 -10.50 -22.50 -2.65
C ALA A 66 -10.99 -23.91 -3.00
N HIS A 67 -11.36 -24.71 -1.99
CA HIS A 67 -11.81 -26.09 -2.19
C HIS A 67 -13.33 -26.19 -2.27
N SER A 68 -14.03 -25.54 -1.34
CA SER A 68 -15.48 -25.61 -1.27
C SER A 68 -16.19 -24.54 -2.08
N TYR A 69 -15.48 -23.53 -2.59
CA TYR A 69 -16.07 -22.34 -3.24
C TYR A 69 -17.02 -21.55 -2.35
N THR A 70 -16.92 -21.73 -1.03
CA THR A 70 -17.74 -20.98 -0.07
C THR A 70 -17.22 -19.55 0.05
N ILE A 71 -18.08 -18.57 -0.19
CA ILE A 71 -17.82 -17.17 0.13
C ILE A 71 -17.83 -17.03 1.65
N ILE A 72 -16.65 -16.86 2.24
CA ILE A 72 -16.46 -16.80 3.68
C ILE A 72 -16.93 -15.44 4.20
N THR A 73 -16.49 -14.36 3.54
CA THR A 73 -16.85 -12.98 3.90
C THR A 73 -16.62 -12.04 2.73
N ALA A 74 -17.29 -10.88 2.78
CA ALA A 74 -16.96 -9.72 1.97
C ALA A 74 -17.06 -8.46 2.84
N HIS A 75 -16.21 -7.47 2.59
CA HIS A 75 -16.19 -6.21 3.33
C HIS A 75 -15.64 -5.07 2.47
N LYS A 76 -15.99 -3.84 2.85
CA LYS A 76 -15.45 -2.63 2.19
C LYS A 76 -13.97 -2.46 2.54
N ILE A 77 -13.17 -2.04 1.57
CA ILE A 77 -11.80 -1.62 1.80
C ILE A 77 -11.86 -0.21 2.41
N ASN A 78 -11.62 -0.13 3.72
CA ASN A 78 -11.67 1.12 4.48
C ASN A 78 -10.61 1.10 5.58
N ALA A 79 -9.34 1.16 5.16
CA ALA A 79 -8.22 1.18 6.09
C ALA A 79 -8.26 2.44 6.96
N LYS A 80 -8.03 2.25 8.26
CA LYS A 80 -7.82 3.33 9.23
C LYS A 80 -6.34 3.68 9.27
N VAL A 81 -6.03 4.98 9.30
CA VAL A 81 -4.64 5.45 9.38
C VAL A 81 -4.34 5.93 10.80
N ARG A 82 -3.20 5.51 11.33
CA ARG A 82 -2.69 5.89 12.64
C ARG A 82 -1.16 6.03 12.62
N VAL A 83 -0.60 6.69 13.61
CA VAL A 83 0.85 6.64 13.88
C VAL A 83 1.24 5.20 14.17
N MET A 84 2.39 4.75 13.66
CA MET A 84 2.92 3.43 13.97
C MET A 84 3.37 3.35 15.42
N ARG A 85 3.24 2.17 16.00
CA ARG A 85 3.84 1.79 17.27
C ARG A 85 5.20 1.15 17.00
N GLU A 86 6.07 1.12 17.96
CA GLU A 86 7.37 0.42 17.83
C GLU A 86 7.18 -1.07 17.44
N SER A 87 6.16 -1.73 18.00
CA SER A 87 5.81 -3.12 17.65
C SER A 87 5.37 -3.31 16.19
N ASP A 88 5.02 -2.23 15.49
CA ASP A 88 4.64 -2.31 14.06
C ASP A 88 5.88 -2.29 13.14
N TYR A 89 7.06 -1.89 13.64
CA TYR A 89 8.26 -1.72 12.81
C TYR A 89 8.75 -3.02 12.18
N GLU A 90 8.36 -4.16 12.72
CA GLU A 90 8.64 -5.49 12.14
C GLU A 90 8.07 -5.63 10.71
N CYS A 91 7.06 -4.85 10.33
CA CYS A 91 6.52 -4.88 8.96
C CYS A 91 7.33 -4.05 7.95
N LEU A 92 8.22 -3.15 8.39
CA LEU A 92 8.95 -2.23 7.52
C LEU A 92 9.74 -2.93 6.40
N PRO A 93 10.40 -4.09 6.61
CA PRO A 93 11.09 -4.80 5.53
C PRO A 93 10.16 -5.15 4.35
N GLU A 94 8.94 -5.60 4.62
CA GLU A 94 7.96 -5.88 3.56
C GLU A 94 7.59 -4.59 2.81
N PHE A 95 7.28 -3.51 3.54
CA PHE A 95 6.90 -2.25 2.93
C PHE A 95 8.06 -1.55 2.22
N LEU A 96 9.31 -1.74 2.67
CA LEU A 96 10.49 -1.29 1.94
C LEU A 96 10.60 -1.99 0.57
N TYR A 97 10.44 -3.32 0.53
CA TYR A 97 10.41 -4.07 -0.73
C TYR A 97 9.29 -3.58 -1.65
N GLN A 98 8.09 -3.35 -1.10
CA GLN A 98 6.93 -2.86 -1.85
C GLN A 98 7.07 -1.38 -2.31
N ALA A 99 8.02 -0.63 -1.74
CA ALA A 99 8.32 0.75 -2.16
C ALA A 99 9.24 0.82 -3.38
N ILE A 100 9.95 -0.26 -3.70
CA ILE A 100 10.78 -0.34 -4.91
C ILE A 100 9.86 -0.31 -6.13
N TYR A 101 10.04 0.69 -6.98
CA TYR A 101 9.33 0.74 -8.25
C TYR A 101 9.96 -0.22 -9.25
N ILE A 102 9.13 -1.02 -9.89
CA ILE A 102 9.54 -1.98 -10.91
C ILE A 102 8.77 -1.61 -12.18
N PRO A 103 9.44 -1.20 -13.26
CA PRO A 103 8.81 -0.97 -14.56
C PRO A 103 8.11 -2.25 -15.06
N GLU A 104 7.02 -2.10 -15.83
CA GLU A 104 6.27 -3.25 -16.37
C GLU A 104 7.13 -4.18 -17.26
N SER A 105 8.24 -3.66 -17.80
CA SER A 105 9.17 -4.41 -18.65
C SER A 105 10.24 -5.19 -17.88
N GLU A 106 10.25 -5.09 -16.54
CA GLU A 106 11.31 -5.66 -15.69
C GLU A 106 10.75 -6.68 -14.71
N ASP A 107 11.55 -7.70 -14.43
CA ASP A 107 11.23 -8.66 -13.38
C ASP A 107 11.50 -8.07 -11.99
N PRO A 108 10.68 -8.43 -10.97
CA PRO A 108 10.93 -8.00 -9.60
C PRO A 108 12.30 -8.47 -9.11
N PRO A 109 13.07 -7.59 -8.45
CA PRO A 109 14.36 -7.99 -7.88
C PRO A 109 14.15 -9.04 -6.77
N PRO A 110 15.19 -9.85 -6.48
CA PRO A 110 15.12 -10.79 -5.37
C PRO A 110 14.87 -10.04 -4.05
N ARG A 111 14.15 -10.66 -3.13
CA ARG A 111 13.82 -10.02 -1.85
C ARG A 111 15.04 -9.58 -1.02
N SER A 112 16.20 -10.20 -1.26
CA SER A 112 17.47 -9.82 -0.64
C SER A 112 17.92 -8.39 -0.96
N VAL A 113 17.39 -7.76 -2.02
CA VAL A 113 17.71 -6.36 -2.41
C VAL A 113 17.49 -5.37 -1.27
N ILE A 114 16.55 -5.63 -0.36
CA ILE A 114 16.32 -4.76 0.80
C ILE A 114 17.50 -4.71 1.78
N ASN A 115 18.45 -5.65 1.68
CA ASN A 115 19.66 -5.70 2.50
C ASN A 115 20.83 -4.91 1.89
N ASP A 116 20.68 -4.38 0.67
CA ASP A 116 21.68 -3.53 0.04
C ASP A 116 21.85 -2.26 0.87
N ALA A 117 23.11 -1.82 1.01
CA ALA A 117 23.47 -0.71 1.91
C ALA A 117 22.70 0.59 1.63
N GLU A 118 22.37 0.84 0.36
CA GLU A 118 21.64 2.04 -0.06
C GLU A 118 20.12 1.94 0.18
N ILE A 119 19.60 0.74 0.36
CA ILE A 119 18.16 0.47 0.55
C ILE A 119 17.84 0.26 2.03
N ILE A 120 18.65 -0.55 2.73
CA ILE A 120 18.39 -0.87 4.14
C ILE A 120 18.41 0.37 5.05
N VAL A 121 19.11 1.43 4.65
CA VAL A 121 19.18 2.69 5.42
C VAL A 121 17.81 3.32 5.67
N TYR A 122 16.82 3.03 4.83
CA TYR A 122 15.46 3.54 4.99
C TYR A 122 14.74 2.95 6.21
N ILE A 123 15.18 1.80 6.74
CA ILE A 123 14.50 1.10 7.85
C ILE A 123 15.44 0.61 8.96
N LYS A 124 16.76 0.57 8.71
CA LYS A 124 17.73 0.09 9.72
C LYS A 124 17.64 0.92 10.99
N ASP A 125 17.47 0.26 12.14
CA ASP A 125 17.35 0.90 13.46
C ASP A 125 16.28 2.02 13.47
N PHE A 126 15.13 1.78 12.81
CA PHE A 126 14.05 2.76 12.71
C PHE A 126 13.47 3.11 14.08
N GLY A 127 13.15 4.39 14.29
CA GLY A 127 12.65 4.92 15.56
C GLY A 127 13.73 5.45 16.48
N THR A 128 15.01 5.41 16.09
CA THR A 128 16.15 5.86 16.90
C THR A 128 16.71 7.23 16.51
N GLN A 129 16.29 7.78 15.37
CA GLN A 129 16.83 9.01 14.80
C GLN A 129 15.79 10.13 14.76
N PRO A 130 16.20 11.40 14.90
CA PRO A 130 15.33 12.52 14.56
C PRO A 130 14.82 12.38 13.12
N GLY A 131 13.51 12.60 12.90
CA GLY A 131 12.91 12.43 11.58
C GLY A 131 12.39 11.02 11.28
N ASP A 132 12.61 10.04 12.14
CA ASP A 132 11.98 8.71 12.08
C ASP A 132 10.52 8.82 12.51
N LEU A 133 9.66 9.23 11.58
CA LEU A 133 8.22 9.35 11.79
C LEU A 133 7.50 8.42 10.84
N SER A 134 6.43 7.79 11.30
CA SER A 134 5.73 6.80 10.47
C SER A 134 4.26 6.70 10.80
N VAL A 135 3.48 6.35 9.77
CA VAL A 135 2.05 6.08 9.87
C VAL A 135 1.70 4.79 9.12
N ALA A 136 0.76 4.04 9.65
CA ALA A 136 0.27 2.81 9.06
C ALA A 136 -1.22 2.92 8.71
N ALA A 137 -1.60 2.29 7.62
CA ALA A 137 -2.97 2.02 7.26
C ALA A 137 -3.30 0.59 7.67
N GLU A 138 -4.31 0.43 8.51
CA GLU A 138 -4.74 -0.85 9.08
C GLU A 138 -6.13 -1.22 8.58
N GLN A 139 -6.27 -2.44 8.07
CA GLN A 139 -7.52 -3.05 7.62
C GLN A 139 -7.71 -4.38 8.34
N ASN A 140 -8.77 -4.52 9.16
CA ASN A 140 -9.09 -5.75 9.89
C ASN A 140 -7.93 -6.31 10.76
N GLY A 141 -7.14 -5.43 11.38
CA GLY A 141 -5.99 -5.82 12.21
C GLY A 141 -4.69 -6.09 11.44
N GLN A 142 -4.71 -5.97 10.11
CA GLN A 142 -3.52 -6.10 9.27
C GLN A 142 -3.06 -4.73 8.79
N ILE A 143 -1.76 -4.46 8.84
CA ILE A 143 -1.16 -3.29 8.20
C ILE A 143 -1.10 -3.56 6.69
N VAL A 144 -1.72 -2.66 5.91
CA VAL A 144 -1.87 -2.79 4.45
C VAL A 144 -1.16 -1.69 3.68
N GLY A 145 -0.60 -0.71 4.38
CA GLY A 145 0.21 0.37 3.82
C GLY A 145 0.94 1.12 4.91
N VAL A 146 2.11 1.64 4.59
CA VAL A 146 2.97 2.42 5.47
C VAL A 146 3.50 3.62 4.73
N ALA A 147 3.59 4.77 5.41
CA ALA A 147 4.39 5.90 4.98
C ALA A 147 5.28 6.33 6.14
N TRP A 148 6.57 6.57 5.84
CA TRP A 148 7.55 6.93 6.85
C TRP A 148 8.54 7.94 6.33
N THR A 149 9.26 8.58 7.24
CA THR A 149 10.32 9.53 6.92
C THR A 149 11.59 9.23 7.71
N ARG A 150 12.72 9.62 7.17
CA ARG A 150 14.03 9.64 7.82
C ARG A 150 14.87 10.81 7.32
N ILE A 151 15.85 11.26 8.13
CA ILE A 151 16.91 12.16 7.68
C ILE A 151 18.16 11.30 7.45
N ILE A 152 18.37 10.90 6.22
CA ILE A 152 19.45 10.00 5.79
C ILE A 152 20.07 10.49 4.47
N PRO A 153 21.36 10.24 4.22
CA PRO A 153 22.01 10.57 2.95
C PRO A 153 21.64 9.55 1.86
N ALA A 154 20.35 9.52 1.49
CA ALA A 154 19.78 8.59 0.51
C ALA A 154 19.32 9.31 -0.77
N TYR A 155 18.45 8.69 -1.56
CA TYR A 155 18.08 9.15 -2.90
C TYR A 155 17.34 10.49 -2.92
N GLY A 156 16.52 10.77 -1.90
CA GLY A 156 15.74 12.00 -1.76
C GLY A 156 16.36 13.04 -0.81
N HIS A 157 17.61 12.83 -0.40
CA HIS A 157 18.30 13.71 0.55
C HIS A 157 18.45 15.14 0.05
N ILE A 158 18.11 16.11 0.89
CA ILE A 158 18.30 17.55 0.66
C ILE A 158 19.31 18.13 1.65
N ASP A 159 19.05 17.97 2.94
CA ASP A 159 19.84 18.48 4.05
C ASP A 159 19.46 17.79 5.37
N SER A 160 20.10 18.19 6.46
CA SER A 160 19.90 17.61 7.80
C SER A 160 18.59 18.02 8.49
N GLU A 161 17.77 18.87 7.88
CA GLU A 161 16.50 19.35 8.45
C GLU A 161 15.27 18.88 7.65
N THR A 162 15.50 18.23 6.49
CA THR A 162 14.45 17.81 5.57
C THR A 162 14.30 16.29 5.58
N PRO A 163 13.30 15.72 6.29
CA PRO A 163 13.06 14.29 6.26
C PRO A 163 12.68 13.82 4.85
N GLU A 164 13.36 12.78 4.38
CA GLU A 164 13.02 12.07 3.16
C GLU A 164 11.87 11.10 3.42
N LEU A 165 10.90 11.05 2.52
CA LEU A 165 9.68 10.26 2.62
C LEU A 165 9.75 9.02 1.76
N ALA A 166 9.29 7.90 2.32
CA ALA A 166 8.94 6.69 1.59
C ALA A 166 7.49 6.29 1.89
N ILE A 167 6.83 5.69 0.92
CA ILE A 167 5.46 5.17 1.07
C ILE A 167 5.27 3.93 0.20
N SER A 168 4.60 2.94 0.77
CA SER A 168 4.11 1.80 -0.01
C SER A 168 2.79 1.26 0.52
N ILE A 169 2.07 0.58 -0.35
CA ILE A 169 0.79 -0.06 -0.07
C ILE A 169 0.83 -1.43 -0.74
N LEU A 170 0.36 -2.44 -0.05
CA LEU A 170 0.22 -3.79 -0.62
C LEU A 170 -0.59 -3.72 -1.92
N PRO A 171 -0.18 -4.43 -2.98
CA PRO A 171 -0.76 -4.29 -4.31
C PRO A 171 -2.28 -4.35 -4.35
N GLU A 172 -2.87 -5.29 -3.61
CA GLU A 172 -4.31 -5.52 -3.53
C GLU A 172 -5.10 -4.40 -2.83
N PHE A 173 -4.41 -3.48 -2.15
CA PHE A 173 -5.00 -2.32 -1.48
C PHE A 173 -4.70 -0.99 -2.17
N ARG A 174 -4.04 -1.02 -3.33
CA ARG A 174 -3.77 0.19 -4.13
C ARG A 174 -5.06 0.71 -4.77
N SER A 175 -5.04 1.97 -5.20
CA SER A 175 -6.17 2.66 -5.88
C SER A 175 -7.43 2.91 -5.06
N TYR A 176 -7.45 2.57 -3.75
CA TYR A 176 -8.59 2.82 -2.84
C TYR A 176 -8.42 4.08 -1.97
N GLY A 177 -7.56 5.01 -2.38
CA GLY A 177 -7.34 6.27 -1.67
C GLY A 177 -6.51 6.16 -0.39
N ILE A 178 -5.99 4.96 -0.05
CA ILE A 178 -5.20 4.71 1.16
C ILE A 178 -3.93 5.56 1.15
N GLY A 179 -3.23 5.67 0.02
CA GLY A 179 -2.04 6.51 -0.10
C GLY A 179 -2.30 7.97 0.24
N THR A 180 -3.42 8.52 -0.21
CA THR A 180 -3.81 9.89 0.12
C THR A 180 -4.06 10.07 1.62
N LYS A 181 -4.69 9.09 2.29
CA LYS A 181 -4.92 9.12 3.74
C LYS A 181 -3.59 9.03 4.51
N LEU A 182 -2.69 8.11 4.11
CA LEU A 182 -1.35 7.96 4.70
C LEU A 182 -0.57 9.26 4.59
N MET A 183 -0.48 9.82 3.38
CA MET A 183 0.26 11.06 3.14
C MET A 183 -0.29 12.24 3.95
N LYS A 184 -1.62 12.42 3.97
CA LYS A 184 -2.24 13.49 4.79
C LYS A 184 -1.85 13.36 6.25
N LYS A 185 -1.95 12.14 6.81
CA LYS A 185 -1.61 11.92 8.22
C LYS A 185 -0.12 12.10 8.50
N LEU A 186 0.77 11.62 7.62
CA LEU A 186 2.21 11.79 7.79
C LEU A 186 2.62 13.28 7.72
N LEU A 187 2.03 14.06 6.81
CA LEU A 187 2.28 15.49 6.71
C LEU A 187 1.77 16.26 7.95
N GLU A 188 0.68 15.82 8.59
CA GLU A 188 0.25 16.35 9.90
C GLU A 188 1.30 16.05 10.97
N VAL A 189 1.74 14.78 11.08
CA VAL A 189 2.74 14.35 12.06
C VAL A 189 4.07 15.11 11.87
N LEU A 190 4.50 15.33 10.63
CA LEU A 190 5.70 16.12 10.34
C LEU A 190 5.56 17.56 10.86
N ARG A 191 4.41 18.23 10.61
CA ARG A 191 4.15 19.61 11.13
C ARG A 191 4.12 19.65 12.65
N GLU A 192 3.47 18.69 13.28
CA GLU A 192 3.38 18.55 14.74
C GLU A 192 4.77 18.39 15.37
N ASN A 193 5.72 17.77 14.64
CA ASN A 193 7.13 17.62 15.05
C ASN A 193 8.03 18.78 14.60
N GLY A 194 7.47 19.86 14.05
CA GLY A 194 8.18 21.10 13.75
C GLY A 194 8.91 21.15 12.42
N TYR A 195 8.83 20.09 11.60
CA TYR A 195 9.43 20.08 10.27
C TYR A 195 8.72 21.09 9.36
N LYS A 196 9.52 21.78 8.52
CA LYS A 196 9.02 22.82 7.61
C LYS A 196 8.82 22.29 6.19
N ARG A 197 9.50 21.21 5.85
CA ARG A 197 9.44 20.59 4.53
C ARG A 197 9.77 19.12 4.61
N THR A 198 9.49 18.40 3.53
CA THR A 198 9.86 17.01 3.34
C THR A 198 10.23 16.78 1.87
N SER A 199 11.08 15.81 1.61
CA SER A 199 11.55 15.45 0.27
C SER A 199 11.22 14.00 -0.06
N LEU A 200 11.36 13.63 -1.31
CA LEU A 200 11.33 12.25 -1.80
C LEU A 200 12.09 12.15 -3.13
N SER A 201 12.54 10.95 -3.46
CA SER A 201 12.96 10.58 -4.80
C SER A 201 11.90 9.68 -5.44
N VAL A 202 11.68 9.84 -6.75
CA VAL A 202 10.74 9.04 -7.52
C VAL A 202 11.22 8.91 -8.96
N GLN A 203 11.26 7.69 -9.48
CA GLN A 203 11.62 7.48 -10.87
C GLN A 203 10.66 8.22 -11.79
N LYS A 204 11.20 8.85 -12.83
CA LYS A 204 10.48 9.70 -13.80
C LYS A 204 9.26 9.01 -14.40
N ASP A 205 9.39 7.72 -14.71
CA ASP A 205 8.35 6.93 -15.37
C ASP A 205 7.36 6.29 -14.37
N ASN A 206 7.59 6.48 -13.07
CA ASN A 206 6.68 6.00 -12.03
C ASN A 206 5.37 6.80 -12.03
N PRO A 207 4.20 6.18 -12.17
CA PRO A 207 2.90 6.86 -12.09
C PRO A 207 2.69 7.67 -10.79
N ALA A 208 3.43 7.35 -9.73
CA ALA A 208 3.39 8.06 -8.45
C ALA A 208 3.86 9.52 -8.56
N VAL A 209 4.59 9.92 -9.58
CA VAL A 209 4.94 11.34 -9.85
C VAL A 209 3.69 12.22 -9.82
N ARG A 210 2.63 11.81 -10.53
CA ARG A 210 1.37 12.56 -10.58
C ARG A 210 0.66 12.59 -9.22
N PHE A 211 0.79 11.53 -8.43
CA PHE A 211 0.25 11.48 -7.08
C PHE A 211 0.92 12.49 -6.17
N TYR A 212 2.25 12.57 -6.17
CA TYR A 212 3.00 13.54 -5.37
C TYR A 212 2.73 14.98 -5.82
N GLN A 213 2.64 15.24 -7.13
CA GLN A 213 2.27 16.56 -7.66
C GLN A 213 0.90 17.03 -7.15
N ARG A 214 -0.12 16.14 -7.15
CA ARG A 214 -1.45 16.47 -6.58
C ARG A 214 -1.42 16.75 -5.08
N LEU A 215 -0.44 16.22 -4.35
CA LEU A 215 -0.21 16.51 -2.94
C LEU A 215 0.60 17.77 -2.71
N GLY A 216 1.02 18.46 -3.78
CA GLY A 216 1.75 19.73 -3.73
C GLY A 216 3.26 19.59 -3.65
N TYR A 217 3.82 18.41 -3.92
CA TYR A 217 5.26 18.27 -4.14
C TYR A 217 5.66 18.91 -5.46
N LYS A 218 6.78 19.61 -5.45
CA LYS A 218 7.37 20.26 -6.62
C LYS A 218 8.72 19.63 -6.94
N MET A 219 9.02 19.50 -8.21
CA MET A 219 10.34 19.04 -8.66
C MET A 219 11.40 20.07 -8.25
N SER A 220 12.44 19.62 -7.58
CA SER A 220 13.59 20.40 -7.13
C SER A 220 14.86 20.07 -7.90
N GLY A 221 14.97 18.86 -8.42
CA GLY A 221 16.14 18.39 -9.15
C GLY A 221 15.90 17.06 -9.83
N LYS A 222 16.98 16.55 -10.44
CA LYS A 222 17.05 15.25 -11.07
C LYS A 222 18.31 14.52 -10.63
N ARG A 223 18.24 13.21 -10.60
CA ARG A 223 19.37 12.33 -10.31
C ARG A 223 19.32 11.15 -11.27
N ILE A 224 20.47 10.57 -11.57
CA ILE A 224 20.57 9.26 -12.23
C ILE A 224 20.95 8.25 -11.15
N ASP A 225 20.19 7.18 -11.03
CA ASP A 225 20.52 6.08 -10.12
C ASP A 225 21.65 5.19 -10.69
N HIS A 226 22.11 4.21 -9.91
CA HIS A 226 23.20 3.32 -10.34
C HIS A 226 22.81 2.40 -11.52
N ALA A 227 21.52 2.18 -11.75
CA ALA A 227 20.99 1.42 -12.88
C ALA A 227 20.81 2.28 -14.15
N GLY A 228 21.03 3.60 -14.04
CA GLY A 228 20.90 4.55 -15.15
C GLY A 228 19.49 5.15 -15.29
N HIS A 229 18.57 4.92 -14.33
CA HIS A 229 17.25 5.52 -14.37
C HIS A 229 17.28 6.98 -13.90
N GLU A 230 16.46 7.82 -14.52
CA GLU A 230 16.29 9.21 -14.11
C GLU A 230 15.25 9.31 -12.99
N ASP A 231 15.68 9.81 -11.82
CA ASP A 231 14.83 10.13 -10.69
C ASP A 231 14.53 11.61 -10.59
N TYR A 232 13.30 11.94 -10.22
CA TYR A 232 12.92 13.28 -9.79
C TYR A 232 13.11 13.43 -8.29
N LEU A 233 13.90 14.40 -7.89
CA LEU A 233 13.95 14.88 -6.52
C LEU A 233 12.80 15.86 -6.33
N MET A 234 11.90 15.57 -5.40
CA MET A 234 10.72 16.40 -5.16
C MET A 234 10.68 16.88 -3.71
N ILE A 235 10.24 18.12 -3.52
CA ILE A 235 10.12 18.77 -2.21
C ILE A 235 8.71 19.30 -2.03
N LYS A 236 8.25 19.29 -0.77
CA LYS A 236 7.02 19.92 -0.34
C LYS A 236 7.26 20.74 0.92
N GLU A 237 6.85 22.01 0.90
CA GLU A 237 6.68 22.86 2.09
C GLU A 237 5.43 22.39 2.87
N LEU A 238 5.52 22.39 4.21
CA LEU A 238 4.50 21.85 5.12
C LEU A 238 3.61 22.93 5.74
#